data_45e4906fd54f89b3f8eda54a5c94dd5d
#
_entry.id   45e4906fd54f89b3f8eda54a5c94dd5d
#
_cell.length_a   1.000
_cell.length_b   1.000
_cell.length_c   1.000
_cell.angle_alpha   90.00
_cell.angle_beta   90.00
_cell.angle_gamma   90.00
#
_symmetry.space_group_name_H-M   'P 1'
#
loop_
_entity.id
_entity.type
_entity.pdbx_description
1 polymer ?
#
loop_
_entity_poly.entity_id
_entity_poly.type
_entity_poly.pdbx_seq_one_letter_code
_entity_poly.pdbx_strand_id
1 'polypeptide(L)'
;MSNLKFTPGIYQAIDCGTASIRTLAIEVFENGDYQKVFNASVEHDIGRNLSEHKALTPDTIETLVTSTQQFMAKAKELGAVCINAAATESLRSATNGAAVLERLARDAMPFRMLSGLDELHTSLMGVLPDLRHLKGKFYFGDSGGGSTELGIVDANDFSIVIGDSLPIGVAPWSHRFEAIGEVIDVMHLDEAVAEMTTAFKGAMKGWPKLDSEAMLVIAGAPMNLFRYVRKIEGSTYEVEDRTMHRHEIEEAAHEIAAMCLATREAHPYIDTKGVGFLLPCALKILSMMNATGIHKIHVLHSGICVGLCLESAKIQKSKAV
;
A
#
# COMPACT_ATOMS: atom_id res chain seq x y z
N MET A 1 3.12 -10.77 20.78
CA MET A 1 2.00 -9.81 20.82
C MET A 1 1.12 -9.87 22.06
N SER A 2 1.17 -10.89 22.89
CA SER A 2 0.30 -11.03 24.08
C SER A 2 0.40 -9.92 25.15
N ASN A 3 1.25 -8.90 24.95
CA ASN A 3 1.49 -7.83 25.93
C ASN A 3 1.25 -6.40 25.40
N LEU A 4 0.75 -6.23 24.17
CA LEU A 4 0.37 -4.90 23.69
C LEU A 4 -1.04 -4.59 24.22
N LYS A 5 -1.15 -3.45 24.89
CA LYS A 5 -2.44 -2.89 25.31
C LYS A 5 -2.74 -1.66 24.47
N PHE A 6 -4.00 -1.48 24.16
CA PHE A 6 -4.49 -0.36 23.38
C PHE A 6 -5.53 0.43 24.20
N THR A 7 -5.57 1.73 23.98
CA THR A 7 -6.64 2.57 24.53
C THR A 7 -7.84 2.48 23.60
N PRO A 8 -9.00 1.98 24.05
CA PRO A 8 -10.20 1.94 23.23
C PRO A 8 -10.65 3.31 22.76
N GLY A 9 -11.16 3.38 21.53
CA GLY A 9 -11.68 4.62 20.95
C GLY A 9 -11.60 4.63 19.44
N ILE A 10 -12.11 5.70 18.84
CA ILE A 10 -12.04 5.91 17.39
C ILE A 10 -10.74 6.67 17.06
N TYR A 11 -9.95 6.09 16.19
CA TYR A 11 -8.69 6.66 15.68
C TYR A 11 -8.79 6.82 14.17
N GLN A 12 -8.29 7.94 13.68
CA GLN A 12 -8.26 8.21 12.24
C GLN A 12 -6.83 8.37 11.75
N ALA A 13 -6.55 7.77 10.62
CA ALA A 13 -5.32 7.95 9.86
C ALA A 13 -5.57 8.75 8.58
N ILE A 14 -4.58 9.53 8.16
CA ILE A 14 -4.52 10.14 6.83
C ILE A 14 -3.17 9.77 6.22
N ASP A 15 -3.20 9.16 5.04
CA ASP A 15 -2.02 8.72 4.28
C ASP A 15 -1.95 9.48 2.96
N CYS A 16 -0.90 10.26 2.78
CA CYS A 16 -0.60 10.96 1.54
C CYS A 16 0.35 10.11 0.68
N GLY A 17 -0.23 9.25 -0.16
CA GLY A 17 0.49 8.38 -1.09
C GLY A 17 0.73 9.03 -2.45
N THR A 18 1.26 8.27 -3.41
CA THR A 18 1.59 8.75 -4.77
C THR A 18 0.38 8.84 -5.70
N ALA A 19 -0.62 7.97 -5.52
CA ALA A 19 -1.80 7.91 -6.38
C ALA A 19 -3.02 8.59 -5.75
N SER A 20 -3.09 8.64 -4.42
CA SER A 20 -4.23 9.22 -3.70
C SER A 20 -3.85 9.66 -2.28
N ILE A 21 -4.58 10.63 -1.75
CA ILE A 21 -4.65 10.88 -0.32
C ILE A 21 -5.83 10.07 0.25
N ARG A 22 -5.58 9.30 1.29
CA ARG A 22 -6.55 8.36 1.87
C ARG A 22 -6.77 8.65 3.35
N THR A 23 -7.96 8.38 3.81
CA THR A 23 -8.28 8.39 5.24
C THR A 23 -9.01 7.12 5.63
N LEU A 24 -8.72 6.64 6.83
CA LEU A 24 -9.38 5.51 7.47
C LEU A 24 -9.63 5.85 8.92
N ALA A 25 -10.86 5.68 9.40
CA ALA A 25 -11.17 5.69 10.83
C ALA A 25 -11.56 4.29 11.27
N ILE A 26 -10.98 3.83 12.37
CA ILE A 26 -11.27 2.56 13.01
C ILE A 26 -11.61 2.77 14.49
N GLU A 27 -12.54 1.97 15.00
CA GLU A 27 -12.74 1.81 16.44
C GLU A 27 -11.80 0.69 16.91
N VAL A 28 -10.91 1.02 17.82
CA VAL A 28 -9.92 0.09 18.40
C VAL A 28 -10.40 -0.41 19.74
N PHE A 29 -10.24 -1.72 20.01
CA PHE A 29 -10.57 -2.38 21.27
C PHE A 29 -9.31 -2.67 22.09
N GLU A 30 -9.48 -2.95 23.39
CA GLU A 30 -8.35 -3.16 24.32
C GLU A 30 -7.35 -4.25 23.88
N ASN A 31 -7.84 -5.28 23.20
CA ASN A 31 -7.05 -6.40 22.69
C ASN A 31 -6.34 -6.11 21.36
N GLY A 32 -6.56 -4.90 20.79
CA GLY A 32 -6.01 -4.49 19.49
C GLY A 32 -6.81 -4.96 18.27
N ASP A 33 -7.93 -5.63 18.47
CA ASP A 33 -8.90 -5.83 17.40
C ASP A 33 -9.55 -4.50 17.05
N TYR A 34 -10.08 -4.38 15.85
CA TYR A 34 -10.68 -3.13 15.40
C TYR A 34 -11.87 -3.35 14.46
N GLN A 35 -12.70 -2.34 14.38
CA GLN A 35 -13.78 -2.25 13.40
C GLN A 35 -13.59 -1.01 12.53
N LYS A 36 -13.77 -1.13 11.22
CA LYS A 36 -13.74 0.03 10.30
C LYS A 36 -15.01 0.86 10.48
N VAL A 37 -14.84 2.15 10.72
CA VAL A 37 -15.95 3.10 10.92
C VAL A 37 -16.15 3.96 9.68
N PHE A 38 -15.06 4.40 9.05
CA PHE A 38 -15.11 5.26 7.87
C PHE A 38 -13.86 5.08 7.03
N ASN A 39 -14.01 5.16 5.71
CA ASN A 39 -12.90 5.27 4.77
C ASN A 39 -13.26 6.19 3.62
N ALA A 40 -12.28 6.91 3.10
CA ALA A 40 -12.38 7.70 1.89
C ALA A 40 -11.03 7.86 1.22
N SER A 41 -11.05 8.13 -0.08
CA SER A 41 -9.85 8.47 -0.84
C SER A 41 -10.17 9.56 -1.86
N VAL A 42 -9.20 10.42 -2.10
CA VAL A 42 -9.21 11.40 -3.18
C VAL A 42 -8.00 11.14 -4.05
N GLU A 43 -8.23 10.87 -5.32
CA GLU A 43 -7.17 10.72 -6.32
C GLU A 43 -6.55 12.07 -6.62
N HIS A 44 -5.28 12.05 -6.98
CA HIS A 44 -4.51 13.23 -7.35
C HIS A 44 -3.37 12.86 -8.29
N ASP A 45 -2.79 13.87 -8.92
CA ASP A 45 -1.75 13.71 -9.95
C ASP A 45 -0.32 13.76 -9.40
N ILE A 46 -0.08 13.43 -8.11
CA ILE A 46 1.28 13.48 -7.57
C ILE A 46 2.24 12.59 -8.38
N GLY A 47 1.84 11.38 -8.71
CA GLY A 47 2.67 10.46 -9.50
C GLY A 47 3.08 11.05 -10.84
N ARG A 48 2.16 11.68 -11.55
CA ARG A 48 2.41 12.39 -12.81
C ARG A 48 3.29 13.62 -12.60
N ASN A 49 2.96 14.45 -11.61
CA ASN A 49 3.76 15.64 -11.28
C ASN A 49 5.22 15.28 -10.98
N LEU A 50 5.46 14.20 -10.23
CA LEU A 50 6.80 13.73 -9.92
C LEU A 50 7.54 13.22 -11.16
N SER A 51 6.85 12.52 -12.05
CA SER A 51 7.42 12.05 -13.32
C SER A 51 7.85 13.21 -14.21
N GLU A 52 6.97 14.22 -14.39
CA GLU A 52 7.16 15.30 -15.33
C GLU A 52 8.00 16.46 -14.76
N HIS A 53 7.80 16.80 -13.50
CA HIS A 53 8.31 18.05 -12.91
C HIS A 53 9.21 17.84 -11.69
N LYS A 54 9.28 16.63 -11.13
CA LYS A 54 9.95 16.33 -9.85
C LYS A 54 9.41 17.14 -8.66
N ALA A 55 8.24 17.77 -8.81
CA ALA A 55 7.61 18.64 -7.83
C ALA A 55 6.09 18.56 -7.97
N LEU A 56 5.36 18.82 -6.87
CA LEU A 56 3.90 18.95 -6.90
C LEU A 56 3.49 20.30 -7.46
N THR A 57 2.43 20.29 -8.29
CA THR A 57 1.83 21.52 -8.83
C THR A 57 0.96 22.22 -7.78
N PRO A 58 0.71 23.53 -7.90
CA PRO A 58 -0.18 24.27 -7.01
C PRO A 58 -1.57 23.62 -6.87
N ASP A 59 -2.17 23.15 -7.95
CA ASP A 59 -3.49 22.53 -7.95
C ASP A 59 -3.50 21.21 -7.16
N THR A 60 -2.46 20.39 -7.32
CA THR A 60 -2.29 19.17 -6.53
C THR A 60 -2.11 19.49 -5.04
N ILE A 61 -1.35 20.53 -4.71
CA ILE A 61 -1.18 20.95 -3.31
C ILE A 61 -2.51 21.41 -2.71
N GLU A 62 -3.31 22.18 -3.45
CA GLU A 62 -4.63 22.64 -3.00
C GLU A 62 -5.60 21.47 -2.81
N THR A 63 -5.55 20.46 -3.68
CA THR A 63 -6.29 19.19 -3.51
C THR A 63 -5.91 18.49 -2.21
N LEU A 64 -4.64 18.41 -1.87
CA LEU A 64 -4.17 17.80 -0.62
C LEU A 64 -4.68 18.57 0.60
N VAL A 65 -4.58 19.91 0.59
CA VAL A 65 -5.04 20.75 1.70
C VAL A 65 -6.55 20.60 1.90
N THR A 66 -7.33 20.74 0.84
CA THR A 66 -8.80 20.64 0.91
C THR A 66 -9.26 19.27 1.36
N SER A 67 -8.66 18.21 0.81
CA SER A 67 -8.99 16.83 1.22
C SER A 67 -8.64 16.59 2.69
N THR A 68 -7.49 17.08 3.15
CA THR A 68 -7.09 16.95 4.56
C THR A 68 -8.08 17.67 5.48
N GLN A 69 -8.51 18.88 5.13
CA GLN A 69 -9.52 19.64 5.92
C GLN A 69 -10.85 18.87 5.99
N GLN A 70 -11.31 18.30 4.88
CA GLN A 70 -12.52 17.48 4.86
C GLN A 70 -12.39 16.23 5.75
N PHE A 71 -11.24 15.56 5.72
CA PHE A 71 -10.97 14.39 6.54
C PHE A 71 -10.90 14.75 8.03
N MET A 72 -10.32 15.89 8.39
CA MET A 72 -10.32 16.41 9.77
C MET A 72 -11.73 16.72 10.27
N ALA A 73 -12.56 17.33 9.42
CA ALA A 73 -13.97 17.59 9.75
C ALA A 73 -14.73 16.30 10.05
N LYS A 74 -14.48 15.26 9.23
CA LYS A 74 -15.07 13.92 9.44
C LYS A 74 -14.55 13.25 10.71
N ALA A 75 -13.28 13.40 11.05
CA ALA A 75 -12.73 12.90 12.31
C ALA A 75 -13.46 13.51 13.53
N LYS A 76 -13.69 14.83 13.48
CA LYS A 76 -14.44 15.54 14.54
C LYS A 76 -15.89 15.05 14.65
N GLU A 77 -16.56 14.85 13.50
CA GLU A 77 -17.93 14.30 13.46
C GLU A 77 -18.00 12.89 14.09
N LEU A 78 -17.01 12.05 13.83
CA LEU A 78 -16.90 10.69 14.35
C LEU A 78 -16.48 10.65 15.83
N GLY A 79 -16.05 11.76 16.43
CA GLY A 79 -15.49 11.78 17.78
C GLY A 79 -14.14 11.08 17.88
N ALA A 80 -13.32 11.16 16.84
CA ALA A 80 -12.00 10.53 16.84
C ALA A 80 -11.11 11.10 17.95
N VAL A 81 -10.49 10.22 18.71
CA VAL A 81 -9.60 10.55 19.85
C VAL A 81 -8.29 11.17 19.35
N CYS A 82 -7.81 10.69 18.19
CA CYS A 82 -6.57 11.13 17.58
C CYS A 82 -6.65 10.98 16.05
N ILE A 83 -5.97 11.89 15.36
CA ILE A 83 -5.70 11.82 13.93
C ILE A 83 -4.18 11.67 13.75
N ASN A 84 -3.74 10.64 13.03
CA ASN A 84 -2.34 10.42 12.69
C ASN A 84 -2.19 10.57 11.17
N ALA A 85 -1.50 11.63 10.73
CA ALA A 85 -1.29 11.92 9.32
C ALA A 85 0.15 11.65 8.91
N ALA A 86 0.33 10.89 7.86
CA ALA A 86 1.62 10.52 7.32
C ALA A 86 1.74 10.86 5.84
N ALA A 87 2.94 11.27 5.45
CA ALA A 87 3.36 11.43 4.08
C ALA A 87 4.48 10.42 3.78
N THR A 88 4.42 9.83 2.62
CA THR A 88 5.29 8.71 2.22
C THR A 88 6.18 9.10 1.03
N GLU A 89 6.54 8.16 0.18
CA GLU A 89 7.43 8.36 -0.97
C GLU A 89 7.05 9.58 -1.82
N SER A 90 5.78 9.87 -1.98
CA SER A 90 5.28 10.97 -2.81
C SER A 90 5.86 12.34 -2.40
N LEU A 91 5.84 12.68 -1.12
CA LEU A 91 6.41 13.94 -0.64
C LEU A 91 7.90 13.81 -0.32
N ARG A 92 8.39 12.61 -0.04
CA ARG A 92 9.80 12.34 0.22
C ARG A 92 10.67 12.57 -1.02
N SER A 93 10.18 12.21 -2.21
CA SER A 93 10.88 12.36 -3.49
C SER A 93 10.63 13.70 -4.19
N ALA A 94 9.64 14.48 -3.76
CA ALA A 94 9.34 15.77 -4.36
C ALA A 94 10.35 16.84 -3.96
N THR A 95 10.84 17.61 -4.93
CA THR A 95 11.78 18.73 -4.68
C THR A 95 11.17 19.85 -3.83
N ASN A 96 9.85 20.00 -3.85
CA ASN A 96 9.09 20.93 -3.01
C ASN A 96 8.34 20.26 -1.85
N GLY A 97 8.62 19.00 -1.55
CA GLY A 97 7.90 18.23 -0.53
C GLY A 97 7.93 18.87 0.86
N ALA A 98 9.07 19.44 1.27
CA ALA A 98 9.17 20.17 2.55
C ALA A 98 8.22 21.37 2.61
N ALA A 99 8.15 22.17 1.53
CA ALA A 99 7.25 23.32 1.47
C ALA A 99 5.77 22.89 1.44
N VAL A 100 5.46 21.73 0.84
CA VAL A 100 4.11 21.14 0.88
C VAL A 100 3.73 20.74 2.30
N LEU A 101 4.64 20.10 3.05
CA LEU A 101 4.41 19.76 4.46
C LEU A 101 4.17 20.99 5.32
N GLU A 102 4.95 22.07 5.11
CA GLU A 102 4.74 23.35 5.81
C GLU A 102 3.37 23.94 5.47
N ARG A 103 2.94 23.87 4.21
CA ARG A 103 1.62 24.32 3.77
C ARG A 103 0.50 23.51 4.45
N LEU A 104 0.62 22.18 4.49
CA LEU A 104 -0.34 21.31 5.17
C LEU A 104 -0.39 21.61 6.67
N ALA A 105 0.75 21.79 7.32
CA ALA A 105 0.82 22.11 8.75
C ALA A 105 0.15 23.44 9.08
N ARG A 106 0.26 24.44 8.21
CA ARG A 106 -0.34 25.76 8.40
C ARG A 106 -1.83 25.79 8.13
N ASP A 107 -2.26 25.15 7.03
CA ASP A 107 -3.60 25.35 6.47
C ASP A 107 -4.56 24.19 6.78
N ALA A 108 -4.05 23.07 7.27
CA ALA A 108 -4.82 21.90 7.65
C ALA A 108 -4.28 21.28 8.94
N MET A 109 -3.33 20.35 8.83
CA MET A 109 -2.65 19.72 9.97
C MET A 109 -1.24 19.27 9.61
N PRO A 110 -0.32 19.12 10.59
CA PRO A 110 1.01 18.59 10.33
C PRO A 110 0.96 17.11 9.96
N PHE A 111 1.72 16.76 8.91
CA PHE A 111 1.97 15.39 8.51
C PHE A 111 3.35 14.96 8.99
N ARG A 112 3.45 13.72 9.46
CA ARG A 112 4.72 13.07 9.73
C ARG A 112 5.28 12.49 8.42
N MET A 113 6.49 12.89 8.03
CA MET A 113 7.20 12.22 6.94
C MET A 113 7.71 10.87 7.44
N LEU A 114 7.26 9.78 6.84
CA LEU A 114 7.77 8.45 7.15
C LEU A 114 9.03 8.18 6.33
N SER A 115 10.06 7.59 6.97
CA SER A 115 11.10 6.90 6.22
C SER A 115 10.52 5.61 5.61
N GLY A 116 11.20 5.04 4.60
CA GLY A 116 10.73 3.79 4.00
C GLY A 116 10.66 2.63 5.01
N LEU A 117 11.58 2.56 5.96
CA LEU A 117 11.54 1.56 7.02
C LEU A 117 10.41 1.81 8.04
N ASP A 118 10.14 3.08 8.39
CA ASP A 118 8.96 3.40 9.23
C ASP A 118 7.67 3.04 8.51
N GLU A 119 7.60 3.26 7.19
CA GLU A 119 6.47 2.88 6.35
C GLU A 119 6.25 1.36 6.38
N LEU A 120 7.32 0.56 6.19
CA LEU A 120 7.29 -0.90 6.30
C LEU A 120 6.82 -1.36 7.69
N HIS A 121 7.37 -0.78 8.77
CA HIS A 121 6.97 -1.10 10.15
C HIS A 121 5.50 -0.75 10.42
N THR A 122 5.07 0.42 9.97
CA THR A 122 3.68 0.89 10.17
C THR A 122 2.70 0.00 9.39
N SER A 123 3.02 -0.34 8.14
CA SER A 123 2.20 -1.26 7.34
C SER A 123 2.13 -2.65 7.93
N LEU A 124 3.26 -3.19 8.40
CA LEU A 124 3.29 -4.48 9.11
C LEU A 124 2.40 -4.44 10.35
N MET A 125 2.48 -3.39 11.16
CA MET A 125 1.62 -3.23 12.34
C MET A 125 0.13 -3.29 11.97
N GLY A 126 -0.25 -2.69 10.85
CA GLY A 126 -1.64 -2.65 10.37
C GLY A 126 -2.20 -4.02 9.97
N VAL A 127 -1.34 -4.97 9.65
CA VAL A 127 -1.73 -6.32 9.22
C VAL A 127 -1.48 -7.40 10.26
N LEU A 128 -0.84 -7.08 11.38
CA LEU A 128 -0.50 -8.07 12.41
C LEU A 128 -1.68 -8.91 12.92
N PRO A 129 -2.91 -8.38 13.08
CA PRO A 129 -4.04 -9.20 13.48
C PRO A 129 -4.29 -10.38 12.54
N ASP A 130 -4.11 -10.18 11.23
CA ASP A 130 -4.33 -11.20 10.20
C ASP A 130 -3.19 -12.24 10.12
N LEU A 131 -2.00 -11.91 10.65
CA LEU A 131 -0.78 -12.73 10.53
C LEU A 131 -0.48 -13.61 11.75
N ARG A 132 -1.29 -13.57 12.80
CA ARG A 132 -1.06 -14.30 14.08
C ARG A 132 -0.91 -15.82 13.92
N HIS A 133 -1.41 -16.38 12.81
CA HIS A 133 -1.34 -17.81 12.51
C HIS A 133 -0.03 -18.23 11.83
N LEU A 134 0.75 -17.29 11.30
CA LEU A 134 1.99 -17.56 10.59
C LEU A 134 3.08 -18.05 11.56
N LYS A 135 4.01 -18.85 11.02
CA LYS A 135 5.18 -19.38 11.72
C LYS A 135 6.42 -19.23 10.86
N GLY A 136 7.58 -19.18 11.52
CA GLY A 136 8.85 -19.04 10.82
C GLY A 136 9.05 -17.67 10.22
N LYS A 137 9.84 -17.60 9.16
CA LYS A 137 10.12 -16.33 8.46
C LYS A 137 9.32 -16.27 7.16
N PHE A 138 8.86 -15.07 6.83
CA PHE A 138 8.11 -14.82 5.61
C PHE A 138 8.52 -13.48 5.00
N TYR A 139 8.29 -13.31 3.71
CA TYR A 139 8.40 -12.00 3.06
C TYR A 139 7.13 -11.21 3.32
N PHE A 140 7.29 -9.96 3.70
CA PHE A 140 6.19 -9.00 3.80
C PHE A 140 6.46 -7.81 2.89
N GLY A 141 5.47 -7.43 2.07
CA GLY A 141 5.54 -6.26 1.22
C GLY A 141 4.31 -5.37 1.36
N ASP A 142 4.51 -4.06 1.28
CA ASP A 142 3.45 -3.08 1.04
C ASP A 142 3.63 -2.52 -0.38
N SER A 143 2.63 -2.77 -1.22
CA SER A 143 2.68 -2.44 -2.64
C SER A 143 2.02 -1.10 -2.89
N GLY A 144 2.81 -0.03 -2.92
CA GLY A 144 2.36 1.33 -3.14
C GLY A 144 2.37 1.79 -4.60
N GLY A 145 1.88 3.04 -4.80
CA GLY A 145 1.88 3.72 -6.10
C GLY A 145 3.27 4.16 -6.54
N GLY A 146 4.09 4.70 -5.63
CA GLY A 146 5.43 5.21 -5.91
C GLY A 146 6.56 4.28 -5.48
N SER A 147 6.34 3.51 -4.42
CA SER A 147 7.33 2.60 -3.84
C SER A 147 6.78 1.21 -3.56
N THR A 148 7.63 0.35 -3.11
CA THR A 148 7.30 -0.95 -2.51
C THR A 148 8.20 -1.13 -1.31
N GLU A 149 7.62 -1.20 -0.14
CA GLU A 149 8.29 -1.58 1.07
C GLU A 149 8.32 -3.11 1.12
N LEU A 150 9.52 -3.68 1.24
CA LEU A 150 9.71 -5.14 1.27
C LEU A 150 10.64 -5.52 2.42
N GLY A 151 10.33 -6.61 3.12
CA GLY A 151 11.17 -7.12 4.19
C GLY A 151 10.97 -8.59 4.46
N ILE A 152 11.89 -9.16 5.24
CA ILE A 152 11.76 -10.48 5.86
C ILE A 152 11.36 -10.26 7.31
N VAL A 153 10.27 -10.90 7.71
CA VAL A 153 9.68 -10.81 9.04
C VAL A 153 9.80 -12.16 9.74
N ASP A 154 10.15 -12.14 11.02
CA ASP A 154 10.11 -13.32 11.88
C ASP A 154 8.74 -13.39 12.57
N ALA A 155 7.96 -14.45 12.32
CA ALA A 155 6.62 -14.62 12.88
C ALA A 155 6.60 -14.88 14.39
N ASN A 156 7.75 -15.17 15.04
CA ASN A 156 7.80 -15.39 16.47
C ASN A 156 7.53 -14.11 17.28
N ASP A 157 8.03 -12.98 16.80
CA ASP A 157 7.87 -11.67 17.46
C ASP A 157 7.42 -10.54 16.50
N PHE A 158 7.27 -10.86 15.22
CA PHE A 158 6.98 -9.94 14.12
C PHE A 158 8.03 -8.84 13.95
N SER A 159 9.28 -9.14 14.32
CA SER A 159 10.41 -8.26 14.02
C SER A 159 10.79 -8.31 12.53
N ILE A 160 11.16 -7.17 11.98
CA ILE A 160 11.74 -7.09 10.64
C ILE A 160 13.22 -7.48 10.74
N VAL A 161 13.56 -8.63 10.17
CA VAL A 161 14.94 -9.15 10.14
C VAL A 161 15.83 -8.31 9.22
N ILE A 162 15.28 -7.95 8.06
CA ILE A 162 15.87 -7.07 7.07
C ILE A 162 14.75 -6.49 6.22
N GLY A 163 14.87 -5.26 5.76
CA GLY A 163 13.88 -4.63 4.90
C GLY A 163 14.40 -3.34 4.28
N ASP A 164 13.72 -2.91 3.23
CA ASP A 164 14.01 -1.66 2.53
C ASP A 164 12.75 -1.12 1.85
N SER A 165 12.79 0.17 1.49
CA SER A 165 11.81 0.81 0.61
C SER A 165 12.42 0.99 -0.77
N LEU A 166 11.78 0.40 -1.76
CA LEU A 166 12.24 0.35 -3.13
C LEU A 166 11.42 1.32 -3.99
N PRO A 167 12.04 2.16 -4.83
CA PRO A 167 11.32 3.08 -5.72
C PRO A 167 10.68 2.33 -6.90
N ILE A 168 9.96 1.25 -6.60
CA ILE A 168 9.27 0.38 -7.56
C ILE A 168 7.78 0.44 -7.25
N GLY A 169 7.11 1.47 -7.76
CA GLY A 169 5.68 1.67 -7.63
C GLY A 169 4.90 1.30 -8.89
N VAL A 170 3.57 1.23 -8.80
CA VAL A 170 2.72 0.95 -9.96
C VAL A 170 2.46 2.18 -10.84
N ALA A 171 2.55 3.40 -10.30
CA ALA A 171 2.22 4.62 -11.03
C ALA A 171 3.15 4.91 -12.23
N PRO A 172 4.48 4.80 -12.13
CA PRO A 172 5.35 4.98 -13.30
C PRO A 172 5.05 4.00 -14.42
N TRP A 173 4.68 2.76 -14.09
CA TRP A 173 4.33 1.74 -15.07
C TRP A 173 2.97 1.95 -15.69
N SER A 174 1.99 2.47 -14.92
CA SER A 174 0.70 2.87 -15.46
C SER A 174 0.87 3.92 -16.55
N HIS A 175 1.63 4.98 -16.28
CA HIS A 175 1.92 6.02 -17.28
C HIS A 175 2.67 5.49 -18.51
N ARG A 176 3.59 4.55 -18.32
CA ARG A 176 4.31 3.90 -19.44
C ARG A 176 3.35 3.12 -20.33
N PHE A 177 2.42 2.35 -19.75
CA PHE A 177 1.43 1.58 -20.51
C PHE A 177 0.37 2.46 -21.16
N GLU A 178 -0.04 3.56 -20.54
CA GLU A 178 -0.90 4.57 -21.16
C GLU A 178 -0.26 5.13 -22.47
N ALA A 179 1.04 5.36 -22.45
CA ALA A 179 1.78 5.85 -23.61
C ALA A 179 1.94 4.81 -24.74
N ILE A 180 1.89 3.50 -24.44
CA ILE A 180 1.95 2.42 -25.43
C ILE A 180 0.62 2.29 -26.16
N GLY A 181 -0.50 2.46 -25.47
CA GLY A 181 -1.85 2.39 -26.04
C GLY A 181 -2.82 1.53 -25.28
N GLU A 182 -3.97 1.23 -25.90
CA GLU A 182 -5.09 0.57 -25.22
C GLU A 182 -4.86 -0.93 -24.97
N VAL A 183 -4.13 -1.59 -25.84
CA VAL A 183 -3.79 -3.03 -25.74
C VAL A 183 -2.29 -3.18 -25.64
N ILE A 184 -1.83 -3.91 -24.63
CA ILE A 184 -0.42 -4.12 -24.35
C ILE A 184 -0.02 -5.53 -24.81
N ASP A 185 0.97 -5.64 -25.66
CA ASP A 185 1.43 -6.94 -26.13
C ASP A 185 2.32 -7.65 -25.09
N VAL A 186 2.47 -8.98 -25.28
CA VAL A 186 3.21 -9.86 -24.35
C VAL A 186 4.67 -9.45 -24.21
N MET A 187 5.30 -8.94 -25.27
CA MET A 187 6.69 -8.51 -25.22
C MET A 187 6.90 -7.38 -24.21
N HIS A 188 5.99 -6.41 -24.18
CA HIS A 188 6.04 -5.31 -23.19
C HIS A 188 5.80 -5.80 -21.75
N LEU A 189 4.99 -6.86 -21.56
CA LEU A 189 4.79 -7.46 -20.24
C LEU A 189 6.08 -8.12 -19.76
N ASP A 190 6.73 -8.91 -20.62
CA ASP A 190 7.96 -9.62 -20.31
C ASP A 190 9.11 -8.64 -20.00
N GLU A 191 9.24 -7.56 -20.78
CA GLU A 191 10.21 -6.49 -20.53
C GLU A 191 9.97 -5.82 -19.18
N ALA A 192 8.72 -5.48 -18.86
CA ALA A 192 8.34 -4.86 -17.59
C ALA A 192 8.67 -5.77 -16.39
N VAL A 193 8.31 -7.05 -16.49
CA VAL A 193 8.62 -8.05 -15.45
C VAL A 193 10.13 -8.22 -15.29
N ALA A 194 10.90 -8.29 -16.37
CA ALA A 194 12.35 -8.44 -16.32
C ALA A 194 13.02 -7.22 -15.67
N GLU A 195 12.60 -6.00 -16.03
CA GLU A 195 13.13 -4.77 -15.49
C GLU A 195 12.86 -4.65 -13.98
N MET A 196 11.60 -4.84 -13.56
CA MET A 196 11.23 -4.81 -12.14
C MET A 196 11.90 -5.94 -11.36
N THR A 197 12.01 -7.15 -11.92
CA THR A 197 12.69 -8.28 -11.28
C THR A 197 14.16 -7.95 -11.03
N THR A 198 14.84 -7.32 -11.99
CA THR A 198 16.23 -6.90 -11.86
C THR A 198 16.39 -5.88 -10.74
N ALA A 199 15.47 -4.91 -10.66
CA ALA A 199 15.47 -3.91 -9.60
C ALA A 199 15.24 -4.54 -8.22
N PHE A 200 14.27 -5.45 -8.06
CA PHE A 200 14.05 -6.19 -6.81
C PHE A 200 15.26 -7.02 -6.41
N LYS A 201 15.85 -7.79 -7.34
CA LYS A 201 17.05 -8.60 -7.07
C LYS A 201 18.25 -7.73 -6.67
N GLY A 202 18.39 -6.56 -7.29
CA GLY A 202 19.43 -5.59 -6.96
C GLY A 202 19.33 -5.09 -5.53
N ALA A 203 18.13 -4.68 -5.13
CA ALA A 203 17.83 -4.19 -3.79
C ALA A 203 17.94 -5.29 -2.71
N MET A 204 17.53 -6.50 -3.04
CA MET A 204 17.61 -7.67 -2.14
C MET A 204 19.01 -8.32 -2.13
N LYS A 205 20.02 -7.69 -2.72
CA LYS A 205 21.38 -8.24 -2.73
C LYS A 205 21.90 -8.43 -1.30
N GLY A 206 22.29 -9.67 -0.99
CA GLY A 206 22.78 -10.03 0.34
C GLY A 206 21.69 -10.39 1.36
N TRP A 207 20.42 -10.32 1.00
CA TRP A 207 19.35 -10.82 1.87
C TRP A 207 19.40 -12.33 1.97
N PRO A 208 19.05 -12.91 3.14
CA PRO A 208 18.91 -14.35 3.26
C PRO A 208 17.75 -14.83 2.35
N LYS A 209 17.97 -15.94 1.66
CA LYS A 209 16.90 -16.59 0.91
C LYS A 209 16.05 -17.43 1.87
N LEU A 210 14.75 -17.26 1.79
CA LEU A 210 13.82 -18.15 2.46
C LEU A 210 13.54 -19.37 1.60
N ASP A 211 13.00 -20.43 2.24
CA ASP A 211 12.51 -21.61 1.54
C ASP A 211 11.42 -21.24 0.53
N SER A 212 11.30 -21.99 -0.56
CA SER A 212 10.27 -21.79 -1.60
C SER A 212 8.84 -21.95 -1.06
N GLU A 213 8.68 -22.67 0.04
CA GLU A 213 7.40 -22.82 0.76
C GLU A 213 7.10 -21.65 1.71
N ALA A 214 8.04 -20.74 1.92
CA ALA A 214 7.78 -19.52 2.67
C ALA A 214 6.67 -18.70 1.99
N MET A 215 5.98 -17.89 2.75
CA MET A 215 4.90 -17.05 2.24
C MET A 215 5.44 -15.69 1.82
N LEU A 216 4.89 -15.16 0.73
CA LEU A 216 5.00 -13.75 0.37
C LEU A 216 3.66 -13.09 0.69
N VAL A 217 3.64 -12.28 1.73
CA VAL A 217 2.45 -11.53 2.18
C VAL A 217 2.51 -10.13 1.61
N ILE A 218 1.45 -9.70 0.94
CA ILE A 218 1.42 -8.37 0.30
C ILE A 218 0.17 -7.60 0.73
N ALA A 219 0.39 -6.38 1.22
CA ALA A 219 -0.65 -5.41 1.53
C ALA A 219 -0.83 -4.37 0.40
N GLY A 220 -1.90 -3.59 0.45
CA GLY A 220 -2.11 -2.46 -0.44
C GLY A 220 -2.79 -2.79 -1.77
N ALA A 221 -2.20 -2.36 -2.87
CA ALA A 221 -2.77 -2.46 -4.23
C ALA A 221 -3.19 -3.87 -4.70
N PRO A 222 -2.58 -4.98 -4.26
CA PRO A 222 -2.91 -6.33 -4.74
C PRO A 222 -4.34 -6.80 -4.48
N MET A 223 -5.07 -6.15 -3.58
CA MET A 223 -6.45 -6.53 -3.28
C MET A 223 -7.38 -6.38 -4.51
N ASN A 224 -7.16 -5.38 -5.37
CA ASN A 224 -7.95 -5.23 -6.60
C ASN A 224 -7.66 -6.36 -7.59
N LEU A 225 -6.40 -6.79 -7.70
CA LEU A 225 -6.03 -7.95 -8.50
C LEU A 225 -6.64 -9.24 -7.94
N PHE A 226 -6.64 -9.42 -6.63
CA PHE A 226 -7.27 -10.55 -5.97
C PHE A 226 -8.77 -10.64 -6.29
N ARG A 227 -9.48 -9.50 -6.25
CA ARG A 227 -10.90 -9.44 -6.62
C ARG A 227 -11.13 -9.87 -8.07
N TYR A 228 -10.29 -9.38 -8.98
CA TYR A 228 -10.33 -9.76 -10.39
C TYR A 228 -10.15 -11.28 -10.56
N VAL A 229 -9.08 -11.84 -9.99
CA VAL A 229 -8.74 -13.28 -10.06
C VAL A 229 -9.85 -14.15 -9.45
N ARG A 230 -10.46 -13.71 -8.34
CA ARG A 230 -11.54 -14.45 -7.65
C ARG A 230 -12.95 -14.12 -8.14
N LYS A 231 -13.10 -13.24 -9.14
CA LYS A 231 -14.38 -12.80 -9.73
C LYS A 231 -15.35 -12.26 -8.66
N ILE A 232 -14.83 -11.41 -7.76
CA ILE A 232 -15.57 -10.81 -6.66
C ILE A 232 -16.12 -9.45 -7.09
N GLU A 233 -17.45 -9.31 -7.15
CA GLU A 233 -18.12 -8.04 -7.42
C GLU A 233 -18.16 -7.13 -6.18
N GLY A 234 -18.16 -5.83 -6.41
CA GLY A 234 -18.32 -4.84 -5.34
C GLY A 234 -17.10 -4.73 -4.42
N SER A 235 -17.30 -4.25 -3.20
CA SER A 235 -16.26 -3.97 -2.21
C SER A 235 -16.17 -5.00 -1.09
N THR A 236 -16.73 -6.18 -1.26
CA THR A 236 -16.69 -7.24 -0.24
C THR A 236 -15.30 -7.84 -0.14
N TYR A 237 -14.74 -7.87 1.07
CA TYR A 237 -13.40 -8.40 1.36
C TYR A 237 -13.43 -9.59 2.32
N GLU A 238 -14.61 -10.10 2.63
CA GLU A 238 -14.80 -11.23 3.54
C GLU A 238 -14.58 -12.55 2.78
N VAL A 239 -13.33 -12.86 2.51
CA VAL A 239 -12.90 -14.14 1.93
C VAL A 239 -11.85 -14.74 2.85
N GLU A 240 -12.08 -15.99 3.28
CA GLU A 240 -11.19 -16.70 4.19
C GLU A 240 -9.80 -16.96 3.57
N ASP A 241 -9.77 -17.49 2.33
CA ASP A 241 -8.53 -17.74 1.61
C ASP A 241 -8.20 -16.59 0.64
N ARG A 242 -7.21 -15.80 1.00
CA ARG A 242 -6.70 -14.69 0.19
C ARG A 242 -5.40 -15.05 -0.52
N THR A 243 -5.22 -16.29 -0.85
CA THR A 243 -4.04 -16.77 -1.58
C THR A 243 -4.24 -16.65 -3.08
N MET A 244 -3.20 -16.21 -3.80
CA MET A 244 -3.10 -16.30 -5.26
C MET A 244 -1.85 -17.05 -5.64
N HIS A 245 -1.96 -17.92 -6.63
CA HIS A 245 -0.84 -18.64 -7.21
C HIS A 245 -0.28 -17.88 -8.42
N ARG A 246 0.99 -18.12 -8.72
CA ARG A 246 1.69 -17.48 -9.82
C ARG A 246 0.94 -17.54 -11.15
N HIS A 247 0.48 -18.75 -11.54
CA HIS A 247 -0.21 -18.94 -12.83
C HIS A 247 -1.49 -18.12 -12.94
N GLU A 248 -2.26 -17.96 -11.83
CA GLU A 248 -3.47 -17.16 -11.80
C GLU A 248 -3.17 -15.66 -12.06
N ILE A 249 -2.03 -15.18 -11.54
CA ILE A 249 -1.59 -13.79 -11.74
C ILE A 249 -1.07 -13.59 -13.17
N GLU A 250 -0.36 -14.58 -13.74
CA GLU A 250 0.07 -14.56 -15.13
C GLU A 250 -1.10 -14.54 -16.10
N GLU A 251 -2.11 -15.40 -15.89
CA GLU A 251 -3.34 -15.41 -16.67
C GLU A 251 -4.06 -14.07 -16.60
N ALA A 252 -4.25 -13.54 -15.38
CA ALA A 252 -4.90 -12.24 -15.18
C ALA A 252 -4.13 -11.09 -15.86
N ALA A 253 -2.80 -11.09 -15.80
CA ALA A 253 -1.99 -10.08 -16.46
C ALA A 253 -2.19 -10.08 -17.99
N HIS A 254 -2.22 -11.26 -18.61
CA HIS A 254 -2.47 -11.41 -20.05
C HIS A 254 -3.89 -10.99 -20.43
N GLU A 255 -4.90 -11.40 -19.66
CA GLU A 255 -6.29 -11.00 -19.90
C GLU A 255 -6.47 -9.48 -19.82
N ILE A 256 -5.94 -8.85 -18.76
CA ILE A 256 -6.04 -7.41 -18.54
C ILE A 256 -5.30 -6.64 -19.64
N ALA A 257 -4.12 -7.12 -20.06
CA ALA A 257 -3.34 -6.49 -21.12
C ALA A 257 -4.05 -6.49 -22.48
N ALA A 258 -4.83 -7.53 -22.77
CA ALA A 258 -5.62 -7.67 -23.99
C ALA A 258 -6.89 -6.81 -24.01
N MET A 259 -7.31 -6.23 -22.87
CA MET A 259 -8.51 -5.39 -22.78
C MET A 259 -8.15 -3.93 -23.08
N CYS A 260 -8.97 -3.26 -23.90
CA CYS A 260 -8.94 -1.80 -24.00
C CYS A 260 -9.45 -1.15 -22.71
N LEU A 261 -9.17 0.14 -22.50
CA LEU A 261 -9.55 0.88 -21.29
C LEU A 261 -11.05 0.80 -21.03
N ALA A 262 -11.88 1.04 -22.05
CA ALA A 262 -13.33 1.00 -21.91
C ALA A 262 -13.84 -0.40 -21.45
N THR A 263 -13.21 -1.49 -21.90
CA THR A 263 -13.53 -2.84 -21.45
C THR A 263 -13.15 -3.05 -19.99
N ARG A 264 -11.98 -2.53 -19.56
CA ARG A 264 -11.54 -2.59 -18.16
C ARG A 264 -12.45 -1.77 -17.25
N GLU A 265 -12.87 -0.57 -17.65
CA GLU A 265 -13.78 0.30 -16.89
C GLU A 265 -15.17 -0.28 -16.72
N ALA A 266 -15.65 -1.03 -17.71
CA ALA A 266 -16.96 -1.71 -17.67
C ALA A 266 -16.92 -3.07 -17.00
N HIS A 267 -15.74 -3.56 -16.59
CA HIS A 267 -15.57 -4.92 -16.09
C HIS A 267 -16.08 -5.06 -14.66
N PRO A 268 -16.97 -6.04 -14.34
CA PRO A 268 -17.64 -6.14 -13.04
C PRO A 268 -16.70 -6.39 -11.86
N TYR A 269 -15.50 -6.94 -12.11
CA TYR A 269 -14.52 -7.27 -11.08
C TYR A 269 -13.37 -6.28 -10.99
N ILE A 270 -13.36 -5.22 -11.82
CA ILE A 270 -12.33 -4.18 -11.82
C ILE A 270 -12.91 -2.91 -11.17
N ASP A 271 -12.23 -2.39 -10.17
CA ASP A 271 -12.57 -1.11 -9.59
C ASP A 271 -12.15 0.02 -10.54
N THR A 272 -13.09 0.86 -10.94
CA THR A 272 -12.83 1.98 -11.86
C THR A 272 -11.76 2.95 -11.34
N LYS A 273 -11.66 3.11 -10.01
CA LYS A 273 -10.64 3.95 -9.36
C LYS A 273 -9.22 3.38 -9.44
N GLY A 274 -9.06 2.13 -9.81
CA GLY A 274 -7.76 1.48 -9.89
C GLY A 274 -7.44 0.87 -11.24
N VAL A 275 -8.27 1.13 -12.25
CA VAL A 275 -8.21 0.47 -13.56
C VAL A 275 -6.85 0.56 -14.24
N GLY A 276 -6.18 1.71 -14.17
CA GLY A 276 -4.85 1.93 -14.74
C GLY A 276 -3.72 1.25 -13.97
N PHE A 277 -3.94 0.91 -12.70
CA PHE A 277 -2.92 0.30 -11.83
C PHE A 277 -2.99 -1.21 -11.77
N LEU A 278 -4.06 -1.83 -12.30
CA LEU A 278 -4.29 -3.26 -12.13
C LEU A 278 -3.23 -4.11 -12.85
N LEU A 279 -2.95 -3.82 -14.12
CA LEU A 279 -1.89 -4.48 -14.89
C LEU A 279 -0.50 -4.25 -14.29
N PRO A 280 -0.05 -3.01 -14.02
CA PRO A 280 1.22 -2.77 -13.34
C PRO A 280 1.34 -3.50 -12.00
N CYS A 281 0.25 -3.63 -11.25
CA CYS A 281 0.22 -4.36 -10.00
C CYS A 281 0.50 -5.86 -10.21
N ALA A 282 -0.15 -6.50 -11.19
CA ALA A 282 0.08 -7.91 -11.51
C ALA A 282 1.55 -8.17 -11.89
N LEU A 283 2.11 -7.34 -12.78
CA LEU A 283 3.50 -7.48 -13.23
C LEU A 283 4.51 -7.24 -12.10
N LYS A 284 4.23 -6.27 -11.22
CA LYS A 284 5.07 -6.02 -10.04
C LYS A 284 5.06 -7.23 -9.09
N ILE A 285 3.90 -7.84 -8.85
CA ILE A 285 3.81 -9.04 -8.00
C ILE A 285 4.60 -10.20 -8.64
N LEU A 286 4.45 -10.44 -9.93
CA LEU A 286 5.23 -11.46 -10.65
C LEU A 286 6.74 -11.21 -10.52
N SER A 287 7.14 -9.95 -10.58
CA SER A 287 8.54 -9.54 -10.40
C SER A 287 9.04 -9.80 -8.97
N MET A 288 8.24 -9.53 -7.95
CA MET A 288 8.55 -9.88 -6.56
C MET A 288 8.66 -11.40 -6.38
N MET A 289 7.75 -12.17 -6.98
CA MET A 289 7.79 -13.64 -6.98
C MET A 289 9.06 -14.16 -7.66
N ASN A 290 9.49 -13.55 -8.78
CA ASN A 290 10.75 -13.89 -9.45
C ASN A 290 11.98 -13.54 -8.60
N ALA A 291 11.95 -12.46 -7.86
CA ALA A 291 13.07 -12.05 -7.02
C ALA A 291 13.20 -12.88 -5.74
N THR A 292 12.08 -13.24 -5.13
CA THR A 292 12.02 -14.03 -3.89
C THR A 292 12.08 -15.54 -4.12
N GLY A 293 11.70 -16.02 -5.31
CA GLY A 293 11.54 -17.44 -5.62
C GLY A 293 10.24 -18.06 -5.06
N ILE A 294 9.30 -17.23 -4.60
CA ILE A 294 8.02 -17.69 -4.03
C ILE A 294 6.97 -17.83 -5.14
N HIS A 295 6.15 -18.87 -5.08
CA HIS A 295 5.15 -19.19 -6.12
C HIS A 295 3.69 -18.92 -5.70
N LYS A 296 3.47 -18.50 -4.47
CA LYS A 296 2.15 -18.11 -3.96
C LYS A 296 2.26 -16.88 -3.09
N ILE A 297 1.26 -16.02 -3.14
CA ILE A 297 1.16 -14.84 -2.30
C ILE A 297 -0.10 -14.91 -1.43
N HIS A 298 -0.06 -14.26 -0.29
CA HIS A 298 -1.22 -13.99 0.55
C HIS A 298 -1.49 -12.49 0.56
N VAL A 299 -2.69 -12.09 0.16
CA VAL A 299 -3.05 -10.68 0.01
C VAL A 299 -3.79 -10.17 1.24
N LEU A 300 -3.38 -9.02 1.73
CA LEU A 300 -4.02 -8.37 2.87
C LEU A 300 -4.68 -7.05 2.47
N HIS A 301 -5.83 -6.80 3.05
CA HIS A 301 -6.60 -5.58 2.78
C HIS A 301 -6.17 -4.39 3.64
N SER A 302 -5.57 -4.66 4.80
CA SER A 302 -5.08 -3.64 5.73
C SER A 302 -3.63 -3.27 5.38
N GLY A 303 -3.18 -2.15 5.88
CA GLY A 303 -1.82 -1.65 5.67
C GLY A 303 -1.58 -0.40 6.49
N ILE A 304 -0.91 0.57 5.93
CA ILE A 304 -0.39 1.77 6.58
C ILE A 304 -1.45 2.54 7.39
N CYS A 305 -2.66 2.76 6.87
CA CYS A 305 -3.71 3.49 7.60
C CYS A 305 -4.13 2.79 8.89
N VAL A 306 -4.29 1.46 8.88
CA VAL A 306 -4.58 0.70 10.10
C VAL A 306 -3.40 0.77 11.05
N GLY A 307 -2.18 0.64 10.54
CA GLY A 307 -0.95 0.77 11.33
C GLY A 307 -0.85 2.11 12.06
N LEU A 308 -1.10 3.23 11.35
CA LEU A 308 -1.11 4.57 11.93
C LEU A 308 -2.16 4.73 13.06
N CYS A 309 -3.35 4.17 12.87
CA CYS A 309 -4.37 4.16 13.90
C CYS A 309 -3.95 3.34 15.14
N LEU A 310 -3.46 2.12 14.92
CA LEU A 310 -3.00 1.23 16.00
C LEU A 310 -1.78 1.80 16.73
N GLU A 311 -0.86 2.47 16.01
CA GLU A 311 0.27 3.18 16.62
C GLU A 311 -0.22 4.25 17.60
N SER A 312 -1.24 5.02 17.23
CA SER A 312 -1.83 6.06 18.07
C SER A 312 -2.59 5.49 19.26
N ALA A 313 -3.23 4.35 19.09
CA ALA A 313 -4.00 3.68 20.15
C ALA A 313 -3.11 2.92 21.15
N LYS A 314 -1.86 2.59 20.77
CA LYS A 314 -0.93 1.79 21.58
C LYS A 314 -0.55 2.52 22.87
N ILE A 315 -0.80 1.87 24.00
CA ILE A 315 -0.36 2.38 25.31
C ILE A 315 1.17 2.32 25.39
N GLN A 316 1.80 3.49 25.44
CA GLN A 316 3.24 3.55 25.67
C GLN A 316 3.50 3.04 27.09
N LYS A 317 4.36 2.01 27.23
CA LYS A 317 4.90 1.69 28.56
C LYS A 317 5.64 2.93 29.06
N SER A 318 5.16 3.55 30.12
CA SER A 318 5.91 4.60 30.79
C SER A 318 7.33 4.06 31.02
N LYS A 319 8.35 4.74 30.47
CA LYS A 319 9.71 4.49 30.89
C LYS A 319 9.72 4.73 32.38
N ALA A 320 9.85 3.66 33.17
CA ALA A 320 10.16 3.80 34.57
C ALA A 320 11.48 4.59 34.65
N VAL A 321 11.40 5.76 35.25
CA VAL A 321 12.54 6.64 35.54
C VAL A 321 13.43 5.96 36.54
#